data_bac4c2a8f6c57c8ab2e80f91cb19d934
#
_entry.id   bac4c2a8f6c57c8ab2e80f91cb19d934
#
_cell.length_a   1.000
_cell.length_b   1.000
_cell.length_c   1.000
_cell.angle_alpha   90.00
_cell.angle_beta   90.00
_cell.angle_gamma   90.00
#
_symmetry.space_group_name_H-M   'P 1'
#
loop_
_entity.id
_entity.type
_entity.pdbx_description
1 polymer ?
#
loop_
_entity_poly.entity_id
_entity_poly.type
_entity_poly.pdbx_seq_one_letter_code
_entity_poly.pdbx_strand_id
1 'polypeptide(L)'
;MRSIRHAALAGLGLLALAAPIHGEEFVDGIAAQVGTDIVLASEVERFAAPVEAKMHESGAPQYEIVKMRAEILERMIERRLIEQAVRRIEIDASEAEIDNAIAAIAQETGLTMDQLQRTVEAKGMTYETYRDQIRGEIQRQKLVGGAIRSRVRVEDEEISALYEKRYADQPEGGEEVRLRHILVPFGEGTNATEKGACARAEAARQRVNAGESFAEVARDTSAINAQLGGDVGWVHSATLAAWMADSVAKLGAGQMSPVLRMPFGCNVLYLVQRREFEPKTFEAAAPELHAEIFEAKMAEEYTAFLEKLREQTYIERKGVFADAAPTFSGSSISAAGE
;
A
#
# COMPACT_ATOMS: atom_id res chain seq x y z
N MET A 1 -48.52 -18.73 -85.54
CA MET A 1 -47.46 -18.05 -86.31
C MET A 1 -46.41 -17.51 -85.38
N ARG A 2 -45.16 -17.86 -85.62
CA ARG A 2 -43.89 -17.22 -85.18
C ARG A 2 -43.60 -17.26 -83.66
N SER A 3 -42.44 -17.57 -83.19
CA SER A 3 -41.14 -18.03 -83.72
C SER A 3 -40.24 -18.29 -82.49
N ILE A 4 -39.55 -19.39 -82.51
CA ILE A 4 -38.56 -19.81 -81.55
C ILE A 4 -37.34 -18.91 -81.57
N ARG A 5 -36.76 -18.54 -80.43
CA ARG A 5 -35.34 -18.25 -80.34
C ARG A 5 -34.79 -18.75 -79.01
N HIS A 6 -33.86 -19.71 -79.11
CA HIS A 6 -33.02 -20.25 -78.07
C HIS A 6 -31.97 -19.20 -77.67
N ALA A 7 -31.75 -19.05 -76.36
CA ALA A 7 -30.56 -18.39 -75.84
C ALA A 7 -29.87 -19.35 -74.80
N ALA A 8 -28.67 -19.76 -75.17
CA ALA A 8 -27.80 -20.58 -74.34
C ALA A 8 -27.21 -19.73 -73.21
N LEU A 9 -27.38 -20.20 -71.95
CA LEU A 9 -26.66 -19.64 -70.80
C LEU A 9 -25.37 -20.42 -70.61
N ALA A 10 -24.24 -19.73 -70.80
CA ALA A 10 -22.91 -20.20 -70.41
C ALA A 10 -22.72 -20.06 -68.89
N GLY A 11 -22.52 -21.18 -68.20
CA GLY A 11 -22.20 -21.19 -66.79
C GLY A 11 -20.74 -20.80 -66.58
N LEU A 12 -20.51 -19.63 -65.87
CA LEU A 12 -19.19 -19.25 -65.38
C LEU A 12 -18.99 -19.86 -63.99
N GLY A 13 -18.15 -20.91 -63.93
CA GLY A 13 -17.72 -21.52 -62.66
C GLY A 13 -16.78 -20.57 -61.94
N LEU A 14 -17.20 -20.03 -60.78
CA LEU A 14 -16.34 -19.30 -59.86
C LEU A 14 -15.49 -20.33 -59.08
N LEU A 15 -14.24 -20.51 -59.46
CA LEU A 15 -13.24 -21.17 -58.60
C LEU A 15 -12.93 -20.23 -57.43
N ALA A 16 -13.48 -20.52 -56.26
CA ALA A 16 -13.05 -19.89 -55.02
C ALA A 16 -11.65 -20.45 -54.63
N LEU A 17 -10.60 -19.65 -54.87
CA LEU A 17 -9.29 -19.88 -54.28
C LEU A 17 -9.43 -19.69 -52.76
N ALA A 18 -9.49 -20.78 -52.03
CA ALA A 18 -9.28 -20.78 -50.59
C ALA A 18 -7.78 -20.43 -50.32
N ALA A 19 -7.50 -19.18 -50.00
CA ALA A 19 -6.20 -18.79 -49.48
C ALA A 19 -6.02 -19.50 -48.11
N PRO A 20 -4.87 -20.15 -47.86
CA PRO A 20 -4.59 -20.67 -46.51
C PRO A 20 -4.55 -19.49 -45.57
N ILE A 21 -5.45 -19.47 -44.58
CA ILE A 21 -5.34 -18.58 -43.42
C ILE A 21 -4.13 -19.13 -42.65
N HIS A 22 -2.95 -18.53 -42.84
CA HIS A 22 -1.84 -18.68 -41.94
C HIS A 22 -2.29 -17.99 -40.67
N GLY A 23 -2.71 -18.78 -39.67
CA GLY A 23 -2.81 -18.30 -38.32
C GLY A 23 -1.40 -17.79 -37.95
N GLU A 24 -1.24 -16.50 -37.77
CA GLU A 24 -0.04 -15.97 -37.12
C GLU A 24 0.03 -16.67 -35.76
N GLU A 25 0.99 -17.58 -35.65
CA GLU A 25 1.35 -18.18 -34.37
C GLU A 25 1.85 -16.99 -33.51
N PHE A 26 1.04 -16.56 -32.56
CA PHE A 26 1.37 -15.43 -31.69
C PHE A 26 2.55 -15.89 -30.82
N VAL A 27 3.76 -15.55 -31.23
CA VAL A 27 4.96 -15.81 -30.46
C VAL A 27 5.04 -14.73 -29.38
N ASP A 28 4.83 -15.14 -28.13
CA ASP A 28 4.93 -14.25 -26.99
C ASP A 28 6.32 -13.61 -26.88
N GLY A 29 6.37 -12.29 -26.68
CA GLY A 29 7.62 -11.56 -26.57
C GLY A 29 8.34 -11.83 -25.23
N ILE A 30 9.66 -11.86 -25.27
CA ILE A 30 10.46 -11.90 -24.05
C ILE A 30 10.58 -10.47 -23.50
N ALA A 31 10.12 -10.23 -22.26
CA ALA A 31 10.28 -8.98 -21.53
C ALA A 31 11.65 -8.87 -20.86
N ALA A 32 12.14 -9.97 -20.27
CA ALA A 32 13.48 -10.06 -19.72
C ALA A 32 14.04 -11.47 -19.76
N GLN A 33 15.36 -11.57 -19.91
CA GLN A 33 16.15 -12.77 -19.64
C GLN A 33 16.82 -12.60 -18.27
N VAL A 34 16.74 -13.63 -17.43
CA VAL A 34 17.33 -13.65 -16.09
C VAL A 34 18.12 -14.96 -15.96
N GLY A 35 19.42 -14.91 -16.20
CA GLY A 35 20.24 -16.11 -16.29
C GLY A 35 19.69 -17.08 -17.34
N THR A 36 19.24 -18.27 -16.90
CA THR A 36 18.62 -19.31 -17.74
C THR A 36 17.10 -19.16 -17.87
N ASP A 37 16.48 -18.34 -17.05
CA ASP A 37 15.04 -18.14 -17.01
C ASP A 37 14.64 -16.93 -17.87
N ILE A 38 13.37 -16.90 -18.28
CA ILE A 38 12.79 -15.77 -19.02
C ILE A 38 11.56 -15.25 -18.28
N VAL A 39 11.25 -13.98 -18.52
CA VAL A 39 9.99 -13.35 -18.21
C VAL A 39 9.31 -12.97 -19.52
N LEU A 40 8.07 -13.42 -19.74
CA LEU A 40 7.33 -13.14 -20.95
C LEU A 40 6.60 -11.80 -20.86
N ALA A 41 6.40 -11.14 -22.00
CA ALA A 41 5.66 -9.91 -22.07
C ALA A 41 4.19 -10.10 -21.63
N SER A 42 3.56 -11.21 -22.03
CA SER A 42 2.21 -11.58 -21.61
C SER A 42 2.08 -11.80 -20.09
N GLU A 43 3.15 -12.27 -19.42
CA GLU A 43 3.16 -12.38 -17.96
C GLU A 43 3.09 -10.99 -17.33
N VAL A 44 3.91 -10.03 -17.81
CA VAL A 44 3.90 -8.65 -17.32
C VAL A 44 2.53 -8.00 -17.55
N GLU A 45 1.95 -8.15 -18.75
CA GLU A 45 0.65 -7.61 -19.09
C GLU A 45 -0.45 -8.16 -18.19
N ARG A 46 -0.46 -9.46 -17.95
CA ARG A 46 -1.46 -10.11 -17.07
C ARG A 46 -1.42 -9.57 -15.66
N PHE A 47 -0.23 -9.31 -15.10
CA PHE A 47 -0.10 -8.73 -13.76
C PHE A 47 -0.39 -7.22 -13.75
N ALA A 48 -0.13 -6.52 -14.85
CA ALA A 48 -0.38 -5.09 -14.97
C ALA A 48 -1.88 -4.77 -15.17
N ALA A 49 -2.62 -5.61 -15.90
CA ALA A 49 -3.99 -5.34 -16.34
C ALA A 49 -4.94 -4.81 -15.25
N PRO A 50 -5.05 -5.39 -14.04
CA PRO A 50 -5.98 -4.89 -13.02
C PRO A 50 -5.58 -3.52 -12.46
N VAL A 51 -4.29 -3.22 -12.36
CA VAL A 51 -3.77 -1.93 -11.90
C VAL A 51 -3.94 -0.88 -12.99
N GLU A 52 -3.61 -1.25 -14.23
CA GLU A 52 -3.74 -0.40 -15.41
C GLU A 52 -5.19 0.05 -15.64
N ALA A 53 -6.17 -0.85 -15.49
CA ALA A 53 -7.58 -0.50 -15.58
C ALA A 53 -7.97 0.61 -14.58
N LYS A 54 -7.53 0.50 -13.33
CA LYS A 54 -7.77 1.53 -12.30
C LYS A 54 -7.04 2.85 -12.61
N MET A 55 -5.82 2.77 -13.15
CA MET A 55 -5.07 3.96 -13.55
C MET A 55 -5.75 4.70 -14.71
N HIS A 56 -6.29 3.97 -15.70
CA HIS A 56 -7.08 4.56 -16.77
C HIS A 56 -8.38 5.21 -16.27
N GLU A 57 -9.10 4.56 -15.36
CA GLU A 57 -10.31 5.13 -14.73
C GLU A 57 -10.01 6.43 -13.95
N SER A 58 -8.83 6.53 -13.31
CA SER A 58 -8.40 7.74 -12.60
C SER A 58 -7.78 8.81 -13.51
N GLY A 59 -7.64 8.55 -14.82
CA GLY A 59 -7.05 9.49 -15.79
C GLY A 59 -5.53 9.62 -15.66
N ALA A 60 -4.84 8.59 -15.17
CA ALA A 60 -3.39 8.60 -15.06
C ALA A 60 -2.72 8.77 -16.43
N PRO A 61 -1.65 9.56 -16.53
CA PRO A 61 -0.94 9.77 -17.77
C PRO A 61 -0.19 8.51 -18.21
N GLN A 62 -0.01 8.34 -19.53
CA GLN A 62 0.60 7.14 -20.13
C GLN A 62 1.99 6.81 -19.57
N TYR A 63 2.80 7.80 -19.19
CA TYR A 63 4.13 7.57 -18.64
C TYR A 63 4.10 6.86 -17.28
N GLU A 64 3.07 7.09 -16.46
CA GLU A 64 2.88 6.38 -15.18
C GLU A 64 2.52 4.91 -15.39
N ILE A 65 1.73 4.62 -16.43
CA ILE A 65 1.40 3.23 -16.80
C ILE A 65 2.65 2.49 -17.26
N VAL A 66 3.48 3.12 -18.09
CA VAL A 66 4.76 2.53 -18.53
C VAL A 66 5.69 2.29 -17.34
N LYS A 67 5.79 3.26 -16.42
CA LYS A 67 6.58 3.11 -15.18
C LYS A 67 6.07 1.96 -14.33
N MET A 68 4.77 1.86 -14.12
CA MET A 68 4.15 0.76 -13.37
C MET A 68 4.44 -0.61 -13.99
N ARG A 69 4.35 -0.73 -15.32
CA ARG A 69 4.71 -1.99 -16.02
C ARG A 69 6.19 -2.34 -15.84
N ALA A 70 7.09 -1.35 -15.88
CA ALA A 70 8.51 -1.55 -15.60
C ALA A 70 8.75 -2.03 -14.16
N GLU A 71 8.05 -1.47 -13.18
CA GLU A 71 8.11 -1.90 -11.77
C GLU A 71 7.61 -3.35 -11.60
N ILE A 72 6.56 -3.74 -12.31
CA ILE A 72 6.07 -5.12 -12.32
C ILE A 72 7.14 -6.06 -12.89
N LEU A 73 7.76 -5.69 -14.02
CA LEU A 73 8.84 -6.48 -14.59
C LEU A 73 10.01 -6.65 -13.61
N GLU A 74 10.41 -5.59 -12.89
CA GLU A 74 11.47 -5.68 -11.88
C GLU A 74 11.11 -6.68 -10.76
N ARG A 75 9.88 -6.67 -10.26
CA ARG A 75 9.41 -7.66 -9.27
C ARG A 75 9.46 -9.09 -9.83
N MET A 76 9.15 -9.26 -11.11
CA MET A 76 9.22 -10.57 -11.76
C MET A 76 10.68 -11.03 -11.93
N ILE A 77 11.60 -10.12 -12.26
CA ILE A 77 13.04 -10.39 -12.31
C ILE A 77 13.54 -10.83 -10.92
N GLU A 78 13.19 -10.09 -9.85
CA GLU A 78 13.54 -10.43 -8.48
C GLU A 78 13.02 -11.82 -8.08
N ARG A 79 11.79 -12.13 -8.45
CA ARG A 79 11.20 -13.45 -8.23
C ARG A 79 12.03 -14.55 -8.92
N ARG A 80 12.43 -14.37 -10.18
CA ARG A 80 13.27 -15.34 -10.91
C ARG A 80 14.65 -15.52 -10.24
N LEU A 81 15.25 -14.42 -9.75
CA LEU A 81 16.51 -14.48 -9.01
C LEU A 81 16.41 -15.32 -7.74
N ILE A 82 15.34 -15.12 -6.97
CA ILE A 82 15.06 -15.89 -5.74
C ILE A 82 14.81 -17.36 -6.07
N GLU A 83 13.99 -17.67 -7.09
CA GLU A 83 13.72 -19.02 -7.55
C GLU A 83 15.03 -19.75 -7.97
N GLN A 84 15.93 -19.03 -8.65
CA GLN A 84 17.26 -19.58 -8.99
C GLN A 84 18.13 -19.81 -7.75
N ALA A 85 18.09 -18.90 -6.78
CA ALA A 85 18.82 -19.08 -5.52
C ALA A 85 18.30 -20.28 -4.74
N VAL A 86 16.99 -20.46 -4.66
CA VAL A 86 16.34 -21.64 -4.06
C VAL A 86 16.82 -22.94 -4.72
N ARG A 87 16.80 -22.99 -6.06
CA ARG A 87 17.26 -24.16 -6.81
C ARG A 87 18.76 -24.44 -6.60
N ARG A 88 19.59 -23.40 -6.52
CA ARG A 88 21.06 -23.52 -6.37
C ARG A 88 21.46 -24.11 -5.03
N ILE A 89 20.75 -23.79 -3.95
CA ILE A 89 21.06 -24.28 -2.59
C ILE A 89 20.14 -25.43 -2.18
N GLU A 90 19.38 -25.98 -3.14
CA GLU A 90 18.54 -27.18 -2.96
C GLU A 90 17.60 -27.09 -1.76
N ILE A 91 16.98 -25.91 -1.58
CA ILE A 91 15.97 -25.74 -0.53
C ILE A 91 14.73 -26.56 -0.91
N ASP A 92 14.40 -27.52 -0.07
CA ASP A 92 13.21 -28.35 -0.25
C ASP A 92 12.07 -27.92 0.68
N ALA A 93 10.84 -28.20 0.22
CA ALA A 93 9.62 -28.13 1.01
C ALA A 93 8.93 -29.48 0.98
N SER A 94 8.89 -30.14 2.12
CA SER A 94 8.27 -31.46 2.24
C SER A 94 6.77 -31.39 2.00
N GLU A 95 6.18 -32.50 1.56
CA GLU A 95 4.71 -32.59 1.36
C GLU A 95 3.93 -32.28 2.65
N ALA A 96 4.48 -32.66 3.82
CA ALA A 96 3.87 -32.35 5.11
C ALA A 96 3.83 -30.83 5.40
N GLU A 97 4.89 -30.09 5.03
CA GLU A 97 4.91 -28.63 5.16
C GLU A 97 3.90 -27.98 4.23
N ILE A 98 3.78 -28.47 2.99
CA ILE A 98 2.80 -27.98 2.02
C ILE A 98 1.37 -28.25 2.52
N ASP A 99 1.08 -29.47 3.00
CA ASP A 99 -0.24 -29.83 3.53
C ASP A 99 -0.61 -28.99 4.76
N ASN A 100 0.34 -28.76 5.66
CA ASN A 100 0.15 -27.91 6.85
C ASN A 100 -0.12 -26.44 6.46
N ALA A 101 0.61 -25.91 5.48
CA ALA A 101 0.41 -24.55 5.01
C ALA A 101 -0.98 -24.39 4.36
N ILE A 102 -1.39 -25.34 3.52
CA ILE A 102 -2.72 -25.33 2.91
C ILE A 102 -3.83 -25.46 3.95
N ALA A 103 -3.64 -26.30 4.97
CA ALA A 103 -4.59 -26.46 6.06
C ALA A 103 -4.72 -25.16 6.88
N ALA A 104 -3.60 -24.46 7.14
CA ALA A 104 -3.61 -23.15 7.80
C ALA A 104 -4.41 -22.11 6.99
N ILE A 105 -4.18 -22.02 5.67
CA ILE A 105 -4.94 -21.13 4.78
C ILE A 105 -6.44 -21.46 4.80
N ALA A 106 -6.80 -22.74 4.75
CA ALA A 106 -8.19 -23.17 4.83
C ALA A 106 -8.84 -22.74 6.15
N GLN A 107 -8.12 -22.90 7.27
CA GLN A 107 -8.59 -22.48 8.60
C GLN A 107 -8.76 -20.94 8.68
N GLU A 108 -7.79 -20.18 8.21
CA GLU A 108 -7.82 -18.71 8.22
C GLU A 108 -8.99 -18.15 7.38
N THR A 109 -9.23 -18.76 6.23
CA THR A 109 -10.34 -18.37 5.35
C THR A 109 -11.70 -18.96 5.76
N GLY A 110 -11.76 -19.80 6.80
CA GLY A 110 -12.98 -20.47 7.26
C GLY A 110 -13.52 -21.52 6.29
N LEU A 111 -12.68 -22.03 5.39
CA LEU A 111 -13.05 -23.03 4.38
C LEU A 111 -12.63 -24.43 4.82
N THR A 112 -13.40 -25.44 4.41
CA THR A 112 -12.90 -26.82 4.43
C THR A 112 -11.89 -27.03 3.29
N MET A 113 -11.07 -28.07 3.38
CA MET A 113 -10.12 -28.43 2.32
C MET A 113 -10.81 -28.61 0.96
N ASP A 114 -11.97 -29.30 0.93
CA ASP A 114 -12.74 -29.49 -0.29
C ASP A 114 -13.29 -28.17 -0.87
N GLN A 115 -13.68 -27.23 0.00
CA GLN A 115 -14.14 -25.91 -0.43
C GLN A 115 -12.98 -25.08 -0.98
N LEU A 116 -11.81 -25.11 -0.34
CA LEU A 116 -10.62 -24.44 -0.82
C LEU A 116 -10.21 -24.97 -2.20
N GLN A 117 -10.15 -26.31 -2.38
CA GLN A 117 -9.83 -26.92 -3.66
C GLN A 117 -10.81 -26.46 -4.76
N ARG A 118 -12.12 -26.51 -4.51
CA ARG A 118 -13.12 -26.03 -5.50
C ARG A 118 -12.98 -24.55 -5.81
N THR A 119 -12.61 -23.76 -4.81
CA THR A 119 -12.39 -22.31 -5.00
C THR A 119 -11.19 -22.04 -5.91
N VAL A 120 -10.11 -22.81 -5.73
CA VAL A 120 -8.91 -22.73 -6.58
C VAL A 120 -9.25 -23.16 -8.02
N GLU A 121 -9.97 -24.27 -8.19
CA GLU A 121 -10.39 -24.79 -9.51
C GLU A 121 -11.35 -23.81 -10.21
N ALA A 122 -12.28 -23.19 -9.48
CA ALA A 122 -13.20 -22.18 -10.02
C ALA A 122 -12.47 -20.90 -10.51
N LYS A 123 -11.27 -20.62 -9.98
CA LYS A 123 -10.39 -19.55 -10.46
C LYS A 123 -9.53 -19.98 -11.67
N GLY A 124 -9.73 -21.17 -12.22
CA GLY A 124 -9.03 -21.67 -13.40
C GLY A 124 -7.63 -22.26 -13.11
N MET A 125 -7.31 -22.57 -11.85
CA MET A 125 -6.02 -23.15 -11.45
C MET A 125 -6.23 -24.60 -11.01
N THR A 126 -5.37 -25.52 -11.44
CA THR A 126 -5.41 -26.89 -10.92
C THR A 126 -4.92 -26.95 -9.48
N TYR A 127 -5.42 -27.87 -8.68
CA TYR A 127 -4.97 -28.04 -7.29
C TYR A 127 -3.47 -28.38 -7.19
N GLU A 128 -2.93 -29.11 -8.18
CA GLU A 128 -1.49 -29.40 -8.28
C GLU A 128 -0.67 -28.11 -8.47
N THR A 129 -1.07 -27.25 -9.41
CA THR A 129 -0.43 -25.93 -9.61
C THR A 129 -0.50 -25.07 -8.34
N TYR A 130 -1.60 -25.13 -7.60
CA TYR A 130 -1.73 -24.44 -6.31
C TYR A 130 -0.74 -24.98 -5.28
N ARG A 131 -0.60 -26.31 -5.16
CA ARG A 131 0.39 -26.93 -4.28
C ARG A 131 1.82 -26.50 -4.65
N ASP A 132 2.13 -26.43 -5.94
CA ASP A 132 3.44 -25.96 -6.41
C ASP A 132 3.71 -24.48 -6.06
N GLN A 133 2.68 -23.64 -6.10
CA GLN A 133 2.80 -22.26 -5.62
C GLN A 133 3.11 -22.20 -4.12
N ILE A 134 2.40 -22.99 -3.30
CA ILE A 134 2.65 -23.07 -1.85
C ILE A 134 4.07 -23.62 -1.58
N ARG A 135 4.51 -24.64 -2.33
CA ARG A 135 5.88 -25.17 -2.25
C ARG A 135 6.90 -24.05 -2.50
N GLY A 136 6.72 -23.29 -3.58
CA GLY A 136 7.61 -22.16 -3.90
C GLY A 136 7.63 -21.09 -2.82
N GLU A 137 6.49 -20.81 -2.19
CA GLU A 137 6.39 -19.86 -1.08
C GLU A 137 7.14 -20.35 0.17
N ILE A 138 6.98 -21.62 0.55
CA ILE A 138 7.72 -22.23 1.67
C ILE A 138 9.23 -22.21 1.40
N GLN A 139 9.65 -22.55 0.19
CA GLN A 139 11.07 -22.53 -0.19
C GLN A 139 11.63 -21.10 -0.10
N ARG A 140 10.89 -20.10 -0.56
CA ARG A 140 11.25 -18.68 -0.45
C ARG A 140 11.38 -18.24 1.01
N GLN A 141 10.42 -18.61 1.85
CA GLN A 141 10.45 -18.30 3.29
C GLN A 141 11.66 -18.96 3.98
N LYS A 142 11.97 -20.20 3.65
CA LYS A 142 13.17 -20.89 4.15
C LYS A 142 14.47 -20.20 3.70
N LEU A 143 14.53 -19.74 2.43
CA LEU A 143 15.66 -18.98 1.93
C LEU A 143 15.85 -17.68 2.72
N VAL A 144 14.78 -16.89 2.85
CA VAL A 144 14.81 -15.63 3.60
C VAL A 144 15.17 -15.87 5.07
N GLY A 145 14.56 -16.89 5.70
CA GLY A 145 14.88 -17.25 7.08
C GLY A 145 16.34 -17.64 7.29
N GLY A 146 16.89 -18.48 6.40
CA GLY A 146 18.26 -18.97 6.50
C GLY A 146 19.32 -17.96 6.03
N ALA A 147 19.09 -17.29 4.91
CA ALA A 147 20.10 -16.42 4.29
C ALA A 147 20.09 -14.98 4.81
N ILE A 148 18.98 -14.50 5.33
CA ILE A 148 18.77 -13.10 5.70
C ILE A 148 18.50 -12.98 7.20
N ARG A 149 17.37 -13.52 7.68
CA ARG A 149 16.96 -13.36 9.08
C ARG A 149 18.00 -13.83 10.08
N SER A 150 18.75 -14.91 9.77
CA SER A 150 19.81 -15.44 10.65
C SER A 150 21.01 -14.50 10.81
N ARG A 151 21.14 -13.50 9.93
CA ARG A 151 22.22 -12.50 9.98
C ARG A 151 21.83 -11.22 10.66
N VAL A 152 20.52 -10.96 10.76
CA VAL A 152 20.01 -9.76 11.41
C VAL A 152 20.07 -9.93 12.92
N ARG A 153 20.75 -8.99 13.57
CA ARG A 153 20.82 -8.85 15.02
C ARG A 153 20.48 -7.42 15.39
N VAL A 154 19.72 -7.28 16.44
CA VAL A 154 19.42 -5.98 17.05
C VAL A 154 20.15 -5.96 18.38
N GLU A 155 21.04 -4.98 18.53
CA GLU A 155 21.82 -4.80 19.75
C GLU A 155 21.07 -3.87 20.71
N ASP A 156 21.25 -4.07 22.02
CA ASP A 156 20.56 -3.27 23.06
C ASP A 156 20.92 -1.78 22.96
N GLU A 157 22.12 -1.46 22.48
CA GLU A 157 22.57 -0.09 22.24
C GLU A 157 21.76 0.62 21.16
N GLU A 158 21.32 -0.11 20.14
CA GLU A 158 20.50 0.44 19.05
C GLU A 158 19.09 0.76 19.55
N ILE A 159 18.53 -0.13 20.39
CA ILE A 159 17.23 0.08 21.02
C ILE A 159 17.30 1.30 21.94
N SER A 160 18.36 1.39 22.75
CA SER A 160 18.59 2.51 23.66
C SER A 160 18.74 3.83 22.90
N ALA A 161 19.52 3.84 21.81
CA ALA A 161 19.73 5.04 20.99
C ALA A 161 18.42 5.50 20.31
N LEU A 162 17.59 4.56 19.84
CA LEU A 162 16.30 4.88 19.23
C LEU A 162 15.30 5.38 20.29
N TYR A 163 15.34 4.79 21.50
CA TYR A 163 14.52 5.23 22.62
C TYR A 163 14.88 6.66 23.01
N GLU A 164 16.16 6.97 23.23
CA GLU A 164 16.62 8.32 23.55
C GLU A 164 16.20 9.31 22.46
N LYS A 165 16.42 8.97 21.19
CA LYS A 165 16.01 9.82 20.07
C LYS A 165 14.51 10.12 20.02
N ARG A 166 13.67 9.16 20.44
CA ARG A 166 12.20 9.27 20.34
C ARG A 166 11.56 9.85 21.59
N TYR A 167 12.11 9.55 22.76
CA TYR A 167 11.47 9.79 24.04
C TYR A 167 12.30 10.67 25.00
N ALA A 168 13.52 11.16 24.62
CA ALA A 168 14.34 12.00 25.48
C ALA A 168 13.61 13.26 25.98
N ASP A 169 12.82 13.85 25.12
CA ASP A 169 12.10 15.10 25.40
C ASP A 169 10.65 14.88 25.86
N GLN A 170 10.27 13.64 26.19
CA GLN A 170 8.92 13.38 26.70
C GLN A 170 8.78 14.00 28.10
N PRO A 171 7.60 14.54 28.44
CA PRO A 171 7.32 15.03 29.80
C PRO A 171 7.47 13.90 30.83
N GLU A 172 7.96 14.26 32.02
CA GLU A 172 8.09 13.30 33.14
C GLU A 172 6.73 12.85 33.72
N GLY A 173 5.68 13.62 33.47
CA GLY A 173 4.32 13.37 33.91
C GLY A 173 3.43 14.55 33.54
N GLY A 174 2.22 14.58 34.08
CA GLY A 174 1.27 15.65 33.81
C GLY A 174 -0.03 15.14 33.19
N GLU A 175 -0.63 15.94 32.32
CA GLU A 175 -1.96 15.64 31.74
C GLU A 175 -1.91 15.67 30.24
N GLU A 176 -2.54 14.69 29.60
CA GLU A 176 -2.91 14.74 28.19
C GLU A 176 -4.38 15.10 28.02
N VAL A 177 -4.64 15.88 26.99
CA VAL A 177 -5.97 16.29 26.60
C VAL A 177 -6.25 15.89 25.17
N ARG A 178 -7.42 15.31 24.93
CA ARG A 178 -7.89 15.06 23.57
C ARG A 178 -8.73 16.23 23.14
N LEU A 179 -8.30 16.90 22.06
CA LEU A 179 -8.92 18.12 21.60
C LEU A 179 -9.50 17.99 20.19
N ARG A 180 -10.53 18.77 19.95
CA ARG A 180 -10.96 19.14 18.60
C ARG A 180 -10.88 20.63 18.44
N HIS A 181 -10.60 21.08 17.21
CA HIS A 181 -10.36 22.47 16.91
C HIS A 181 -11.07 22.92 15.63
N ILE A 182 -11.79 24.03 15.70
CA ILE A 182 -12.29 24.76 14.56
C ILE A 182 -11.49 26.05 14.43
N LEU A 183 -10.84 26.25 13.28
CA LEU A 183 -10.17 27.48 12.90
C LEU A 183 -10.88 28.13 11.71
N VAL A 184 -11.32 29.36 11.87
CA VAL A 184 -11.81 30.21 10.78
C VAL A 184 -10.79 31.32 10.56
N PRO A 185 -9.95 31.24 9.51
CA PRO A 185 -8.89 32.19 9.28
C PRO A 185 -9.39 33.53 8.76
N PHE A 186 -8.62 34.62 9.00
CA PHE A 186 -8.76 35.91 8.39
C PHE A 186 -7.38 36.57 8.16
N GLY A 187 -7.32 37.62 7.37
CA GLY A 187 -6.07 38.34 7.07
C GLY A 187 -5.50 38.04 5.68
N GLU A 188 -4.21 38.25 5.50
CA GLU A 188 -3.53 38.06 4.21
C GLU A 188 -3.73 36.66 3.65
N GLY A 189 -4.05 36.55 2.36
CA GLY A 189 -4.34 35.29 1.69
C GLY A 189 -5.77 34.76 1.89
N THR A 190 -6.62 35.48 2.66
CA THR A 190 -8.03 35.16 2.81
C THR A 190 -8.89 36.33 2.36
N ASN A 191 -10.10 36.06 1.82
CA ASN A 191 -11.09 37.09 1.54
C ASN A 191 -11.98 37.45 2.76
N ALA A 192 -11.58 37.00 3.96
CA ALA A 192 -12.38 37.11 5.18
C ALA A 192 -11.90 38.29 6.05
N THR A 193 -12.86 39.10 6.49
CA THR A 193 -12.62 40.07 7.54
C THR A 193 -12.61 39.37 8.90
N GLU A 194 -11.87 39.92 9.86
CA GLU A 194 -11.86 39.40 11.23
C GLU A 194 -13.27 39.25 11.81
N LYS A 195 -14.09 40.29 11.68
CA LYS A 195 -15.49 40.29 12.15
C LYS A 195 -16.30 39.15 11.53
N GLY A 196 -16.11 38.92 10.22
CA GLY A 196 -16.80 37.83 9.50
C GLY A 196 -16.32 36.44 9.94
N ALA A 197 -15.02 36.26 10.13
CA ALA A 197 -14.43 35.00 10.58
C ALA A 197 -14.91 34.66 12.01
N CYS A 198 -14.87 35.61 12.93
CA CYS A 198 -15.36 35.37 14.29
C CYS A 198 -16.89 35.12 14.35
N ALA A 199 -17.66 35.78 13.49
CA ALA A 199 -19.08 35.49 13.38
C ALA A 199 -19.36 34.07 12.88
N ARG A 200 -18.57 33.58 11.92
CA ARG A 200 -18.65 32.17 11.45
C ARG A 200 -18.23 31.17 12.53
N ALA A 201 -17.17 31.46 13.28
CA ALA A 201 -16.74 30.63 14.40
C ALA A 201 -17.83 30.57 15.51
N GLU A 202 -18.47 31.70 15.82
CA GLU A 202 -19.58 31.74 16.77
C GLU A 202 -20.82 30.98 16.24
N ALA A 203 -21.14 31.11 14.96
CA ALA A 203 -22.23 30.33 14.36
C ALA A 203 -21.94 28.83 14.42
N ALA A 204 -20.71 28.40 14.18
CA ALA A 204 -20.28 27.02 14.35
C ALA A 204 -20.47 26.53 15.80
N ARG A 205 -20.07 27.36 16.77
CA ARG A 205 -20.28 27.06 18.20
C ARG A 205 -21.76 26.91 18.56
N GLN A 206 -22.61 27.75 18.00
CA GLN A 206 -24.06 27.71 18.23
C GLN A 206 -24.69 26.45 17.63
N ARG A 207 -24.26 26.00 16.44
CA ARG A 207 -24.70 24.73 15.83
C ARG A 207 -24.41 23.53 16.77
N VAL A 208 -23.17 23.48 17.32
CA VAL A 208 -22.82 22.42 18.27
C VAL A 208 -23.63 22.50 19.54
N ASN A 209 -23.87 23.71 20.10
CA ASN A 209 -24.71 23.90 21.27
C ASN A 209 -26.19 23.50 21.00
N ALA A 210 -26.64 23.58 19.76
CA ALA A 210 -27.97 23.13 19.33
C ALA A 210 -28.07 21.61 19.13
N GLY A 211 -26.96 20.86 19.34
CA GLY A 211 -26.91 19.40 19.30
C GLY A 211 -26.28 18.81 18.05
N GLU A 212 -25.75 19.62 17.13
CA GLU A 212 -25.01 19.13 15.98
C GLU A 212 -23.64 18.61 16.41
N SER A 213 -23.14 17.57 15.77
CA SER A 213 -21.85 17.01 16.10
C SER A 213 -20.71 18.00 15.80
N PHE A 214 -19.80 18.21 16.77
CA PHE A 214 -18.62 19.07 16.54
C PHE A 214 -17.84 18.64 15.30
N ALA A 215 -17.73 17.33 15.04
CA ALA A 215 -17.03 16.81 13.89
C ALA A 215 -17.67 17.21 12.56
N GLU A 216 -18.99 17.20 12.47
CA GLU A 216 -19.71 17.64 11.26
C GLU A 216 -19.55 19.14 11.04
N VAL A 217 -19.74 19.93 12.10
CA VAL A 217 -19.53 21.39 12.04
C VAL A 217 -18.11 21.74 11.66
N ALA A 218 -17.10 21.00 12.17
CA ALA A 218 -15.70 21.22 11.84
C ALA A 218 -15.41 20.90 10.37
N ARG A 219 -15.99 19.84 9.80
CA ARG A 219 -15.83 19.52 8.36
C ARG A 219 -16.31 20.66 7.47
N ASP A 220 -17.39 21.32 7.85
CA ASP A 220 -17.99 22.40 7.07
C ASP A 220 -17.27 23.75 7.25
N THR A 221 -16.66 23.99 8.42
CA THR A 221 -16.29 25.34 8.84
C THR A 221 -14.78 25.52 9.05
N SER A 222 -14.08 24.46 9.48
CA SER A 222 -12.67 24.55 9.86
C SER A 222 -11.73 24.60 8.67
N ALA A 223 -10.71 25.45 8.73
CA ALA A 223 -9.61 25.47 7.77
C ALA A 223 -8.54 24.43 8.08
N ILE A 224 -8.56 23.81 9.27
CA ILE A 224 -7.59 22.80 9.69
C ILE A 224 -8.32 21.52 10.13
N ASN A 225 -7.72 20.37 9.82
CA ASN A 225 -8.22 19.05 10.21
C ASN A 225 -9.72 18.82 9.89
N ALA A 226 -10.27 19.51 8.90
CA ALA A 226 -11.69 19.44 8.55
C ALA A 226 -12.12 18.00 8.23
N GLN A 227 -11.34 17.27 7.42
CA GLN A 227 -11.61 15.87 7.05
C GLN A 227 -11.66 14.94 8.26
N LEU A 228 -10.91 15.26 9.30
CA LEU A 228 -10.89 14.53 10.58
C LEU A 228 -11.91 15.06 11.58
N GLY A 229 -12.82 15.97 11.17
CA GLY A 229 -13.80 16.59 12.06
C GLY A 229 -13.16 17.46 13.14
N GLY A 230 -12.05 18.13 12.80
CA GLY A 230 -11.29 18.97 13.70
C GLY A 230 -10.46 18.21 14.74
N ASP A 231 -10.33 16.88 14.67
CA ASP A 231 -9.61 16.09 15.68
C ASP A 231 -8.11 16.46 15.65
N VAL A 232 -7.57 16.84 16.81
CA VAL A 232 -6.17 17.12 17.06
C VAL A 232 -5.47 15.91 17.68
N GLY A 233 -6.25 14.97 18.19
CA GLY A 233 -5.74 13.81 18.92
C GLY A 233 -5.43 14.11 20.39
N TRP A 234 -4.63 13.23 20.99
CA TRP A 234 -4.09 13.43 22.32
C TRP A 234 -2.85 14.33 22.28
N VAL A 235 -2.85 15.34 23.10
CA VAL A 235 -1.75 16.33 23.20
C VAL A 235 -1.42 16.54 24.67
N HIS A 236 -0.13 16.50 25.01
CA HIS A 236 0.30 16.81 26.36
C HIS A 236 0.03 18.29 26.67
N SER A 237 -0.53 18.58 27.83
CA SER A 237 -0.97 19.92 28.20
C SER A 237 0.17 20.96 28.19
N ALA A 238 1.39 20.56 28.54
CA ALA A 238 2.58 21.43 28.52
C ALA A 238 3.06 21.81 27.10
N THR A 239 2.67 21.04 26.07
CA THR A 239 3.06 21.33 24.65
C THR A 239 2.04 22.21 23.94
N LEU A 240 0.89 22.47 24.57
CA LEU A 240 -0.09 23.38 24.00
C LEU A 240 0.44 24.81 23.91
N ALA A 241 0.11 25.50 22.84
CA ALA A 241 0.34 26.95 22.79
C ALA A 241 -0.36 27.63 23.97
N ALA A 242 0.26 28.64 24.57
CA ALA A 242 -0.23 29.30 25.78
C ALA A 242 -1.71 29.68 25.74
N TRP A 243 -2.18 30.25 24.62
CA TRP A 243 -3.58 30.62 24.43
C TRP A 243 -4.55 29.42 24.42
N MET A 244 -4.07 28.25 23.95
CA MET A 244 -4.83 27.00 24.01
C MET A 244 -4.85 26.45 25.43
N ALA A 245 -3.70 26.39 26.07
CA ALA A 245 -3.54 25.90 27.45
C ALA A 245 -4.44 26.67 28.43
N ASP A 246 -4.42 28.02 28.34
CA ASP A 246 -5.24 28.90 29.17
C ASP A 246 -6.75 28.67 28.97
N SER A 247 -7.16 28.35 27.77
CA SER A 247 -8.53 28.06 27.45
C SER A 247 -8.94 26.65 27.91
N VAL A 248 -8.12 25.64 27.55
CA VAL A 248 -8.38 24.23 27.87
C VAL A 248 -8.40 23.98 29.38
N ALA A 249 -7.55 24.69 30.16
CA ALA A 249 -7.52 24.59 31.62
C ALA A 249 -8.89 24.91 32.28
N LYS A 250 -9.75 25.69 31.61
CA LYS A 250 -11.06 26.13 32.11
C LYS A 250 -12.21 25.22 31.64
N LEU A 251 -11.91 24.26 30.75
CA LEU A 251 -12.95 23.39 30.15
C LEU A 251 -13.03 22.06 30.90
N GLY A 252 -14.25 21.62 31.13
CA GLY A 252 -14.53 20.21 31.46
C GLY A 252 -14.60 19.34 30.21
N ALA A 253 -14.47 18.03 30.36
CA ALA A 253 -14.68 17.09 29.28
C ALA A 253 -16.08 17.28 28.66
N GLY A 254 -16.16 17.28 27.35
CA GLY A 254 -17.40 17.57 26.60
C GLY A 254 -17.74 19.06 26.49
N GLN A 255 -16.89 19.97 26.89
CA GLN A 255 -17.14 21.40 26.82
C GLN A 255 -16.34 22.09 25.71
N MET A 256 -16.92 23.20 25.21
CA MET A 256 -16.29 24.06 24.21
C MET A 256 -15.84 25.39 24.82
N SER A 257 -14.76 25.92 24.25
CA SER A 257 -14.35 27.30 24.56
C SER A 257 -15.32 28.34 23.99
N PRO A 258 -15.32 29.57 24.50
CA PRO A 258 -15.80 30.70 23.71
C PRO A 258 -14.96 30.85 22.43
N VAL A 259 -15.40 31.70 21.50
CA VAL A 259 -14.57 32.04 20.33
C VAL A 259 -13.30 32.76 20.81
N LEU A 260 -12.16 32.14 20.49
CA LEU A 260 -10.83 32.67 20.81
C LEU A 260 -10.29 33.41 19.60
N ARG A 261 -10.09 34.71 19.77
CA ARG A 261 -9.55 35.57 18.71
C ARG A 261 -8.03 35.58 18.73
N MET A 262 -7.43 35.13 17.65
CA MET A 262 -5.97 35.13 17.46
C MET A 262 -5.62 35.88 16.19
N PRO A 263 -4.37 36.35 16.01
CA PRO A 263 -3.96 37.12 14.81
C PRO A 263 -4.19 36.39 13.47
N PHE A 264 -4.22 35.06 13.50
CA PHE A 264 -4.35 34.20 12.33
C PHE A 264 -5.81 33.68 12.10
N GLY A 265 -6.74 33.96 13.02
CA GLY A 265 -8.13 33.47 12.88
C GLY A 265 -8.90 33.42 14.18
N CYS A 266 -10.19 33.14 14.06
CA CYS A 266 -11.08 32.87 15.17
C CYS A 266 -11.21 31.37 15.40
N ASN A 267 -11.03 30.95 16.67
CA ASN A 267 -10.81 29.56 17.04
C ASN A 267 -11.88 29.11 18.04
N VAL A 268 -12.32 27.86 17.95
CA VAL A 268 -13.13 27.18 18.96
C VAL A 268 -12.48 25.86 19.29
N LEU A 269 -12.17 25.64 20.58
CA LEU A 269 -11.63 24.42 21.10
C LEU A 269 -12.74 23.59 21.75
N TYR A 270 -12.67 22.29 21.57
CA TYR A 270 -13.57 21.35 22.24
C TYR A 270 -12.74 20.29 22.95
N LEU A 271 -12.87 20.25 24.28
CA LEU A 271 -12.19 19.25 25.08
C LEU A 271 -13.00 17.95 25.09
N VAL A 272 -12.48 16.95 24.41
CA VAL A 272 -13.14 15.64 24.34
C VAL A 272 -12.94 14.88 25.66
N GLN A 273 -11.68 14.79 26.11
CA GLN A 273 -11.31 13.98 27.27
C GLN A 273 -9.99 14.47 27.87
N ARG A 274 -9.75 14.14 29.13
CA ARG A 274 -8.48 14.29 29.82
C ARG A 274 -8.02 12.95 30.36
N ARG A 275 -6.72 12.74 30.46
CA ARG A 275 -6.09 11.62 31.19
C ARG A 275 -4.74 12.04 31.74
N GLU A 276 -4.29 11.30 32.73
CA GLU A 276 -2.90 11.41 33.21
C GLU A 276 -1.95 10.96 32.08
N PHE A 277 -0.87 11.67 31.92
CA PHE A 277 0.20 11.30 31.00
C PHE A 277 1.17 10.37 31.74
N GLU A 278 1.33 9.18 31.21
CA GLU A 278 2.33 8.22 31.67
C GLU A 278 3.49 8.20 30.67
N PRO A 279 4.71 8.63 31.05
CA PRO A 279 5.88 8.55 30.20
C PRO A 279 6.10 7.12 29.75
N LYS A 280 6.40 6.92 28.46
CA LYS A 280 6.72 5.60 27.97
C LYS A 280 8.10 5.21 28.46
N THR A 281 8.18 4.23 29.36
CA THR A 281 9.47 3.75 29.90
C THR A 281 10.23 2.97 28.83
N PHE A 282 11.55 2.83 29.02
CA PHE A 282 12.38 2.03 28.13
C PHE A 282 11.87 0.59 28.01
N GLU A 283 11.53 -0.04 29.16
CA GLU A 283 11.02 -1.42 29.20
C GLU A 283 9.71 -1.58 28.40
N ALA A 284 8.84 -0.57 28.46
CA ALA A 284 7.57 -0.58 27.73
C ALA A 284 7.74 -0.31 26.23
N ALA A 285 8.77 0.45 25.86
CA ALA A 285 9.07 0.79 24.46
C ALA A 285 9.95 -0.25 23.76
N ALA A 286 10.85 -0.91 24.49
CA ALA A 286 11.90 -1.76 23.94
C ALA A 286 11.38 -2.86 22.97
N PRO A 287 10.28 -3.58 23.22
CA PRO A 287 9.79 -4.59 22.28
C PRO A 287 9.36 -4.00 20.92
N GLU A 288 8.71 -2.84 20.93
CA GLU A 288 8.29 -2.13 19.74
C GLU A 288 9.48 -1.59 18.94
N LEU A 289 10.43 -0.96 19.65
CA LEU A 289 11.65 -0.43 19.05
C LEU A 289 12.53 -1.54 18.47
N HIS A 290 12.66 -2.67 19.20
CA HIS A 290 13.35 -3.86 18.70
C HIS A 290 12.73 -4.35 17.38
N ALA A 291 11.40 -4.48 17.34
CA ALA A 291 10.70 -4.92 16.12
C ALA A 291 10.94 -3.96 14.96
N GLU A 292 10.87 -2.65 15.18
CA GLU A 292 11.13 -1.62 14.19
C GLU A 292 12.56 -1.69 13.61
N ILE A 293 13.57 -1.80 14.50
CA ILE A 293 14.97 -1.92 14.08
C ILE A 293 15.18 -3.24 13.33
N PHE A 294 14.58 -4.32 13.83
CA PHE A 294 14.66 -5.63 13.19
C PHE A 294 14.09 -5.60 11.77
N GLU A 295 12.91 -5.03 11.57
CA GLU A 295 12.29 -4.90 10.24
C GLU A 295 13.12 -4.02 9.30
N ALA A 296 13.68 -2.91 9.81
CA ALA A 296 14.55 -2.04 9.01
C ALA A 296 15.81 -2.80 8.54
N LYS A 297 16.48 -3.51 9.45
CA LYS A 297 17.65 -4.33 9.12
C LYS A 297 17.31 -5.50 8.20
N MET A 298 16.15 -6.12 8.37
CA MET A 298 15.66 -7.17 7.47
C MET A 298 15.48 -6.64 6.04
N ALA A 299 14.94 -5.44 5.88
CA ALA A 299 14.76 -4.82 4.57
C ALA A 299 16.10 -4.48 3.92
N GLU A 300 17.06 -3.97 4.69
CA GLU A 300 18.42 -3.67 4.25
C GLU A 300 19.17 -4.94 3.80
N GLU A 301 19.18 -5.98 4.63
CA GLU A 301 19.83 -7.26 4.30
C GLU A 301 19.16 -7.96 3.11
N TYR A 302 17.83 -7.86 2.97
CA TYR A 302 17.12 -8.38 1.81
C TYR A 302 17.53 -7.66 0.53
N THR A 303 17.63 -6.33 0.57
CA THR A 303 18.08 -5.53 -0.56
C THR A 303 19.52 -5.91 -0.95
N ALA A 304 20.43 -5.98 0.00
CA ALA A 304 21.81 -6.40 -0.23
C ALA A 304 21.90 -7.83 -0.80
N PHE A 305 21.04 -8.73 -0.35
CA PHE A 305 20.96 -10.08 -0.88
C PHE A 305 20.50 -10.10 -2.35
N LEU A 306 19.47 -9.32 -2.69
CA LEU A 306 19.00 -9.19 -4.08
C LEU A 306 20.06 -8.55 -4.98
N GLU A 307 20.77 -7.53 -4.52
CA GLU A 307 21.87 -6.91 -5.26
C GLU A 307 22.96 -7.93 -5.59
N LYS A 308 23.35 -8.72 -4.60
CA LYS A 308 24.30 -9.81 -4.80
C LYS A 308 23.83 -10.84 -5.82
N LEU A 309 22.55 -11.21 -5.82
CA LEU A 309 21.98 -12.11 -6.83
C LEU A 309 22.01 -11.49 -8.23
N ARG A 310 21.73 -10.18 -8.34
CA ARG A 310 21.77 -9.42 -9.59
C ARG A 310 23.20 -9.38 -10.16
N GLU A 311 24.21 -9.12 -9.34
CA GLU A 311 25.62 -9.12 -9.75
C GLU A 311 26.10 -10.48 -10.27
N GLN A 312 25.55 -11.57 -9.74
CA GLN A 312 25.92 -12.95 -10.10
C GLN A 312 25.11 -13.53 -11.27
N THR A 313 24.11 -12.79 -11.77
CA THR A 313 23.18 -13.30 -12.77
C THR A 313 23.12 -12.34 -13.96
N TYR A 314 23.21 -12.88 -15.17
CA TYR A 314 22.99 -12.10 -16.38
C TYR A 314 21.52 -11.68 -16.46
N ILE A 315 21.27 -10.38 -16.57
CA ILE A 315 19.91 -9.81 -16.69
C ILE A 315 19.88 -8.90 -17.92
N GLU A 316 19.00 -9.21 -18.85
CA GLU A 316 18.77 -8.40 -20.05
C GLU A 316 17.28 -8.13 -20.21
N ARG A 317 16.88 -6.85 -20.25
CA ARG A 317 15.52 -6.42 -20.57
C ARG A 317 15.37 -6.32 -22.08
N LYS A 318 14.21 -6.70 -22.61
CA LYS A 318 13.96 -6.77 -24.06
C LYS A 318 12.67 -6.05 -24.46
N GLY A 319 12.54 -5.81 -25.75
CA GLY A 319 11.35 -5.19 -26.31
C GLY A 319 11.09 -3.79 -25.75
N VAL A 320 9.87 -3.52 -25.36
CA VAL A 320 9.44 -2.22 -24.81
C VAL A 320 10.05 -1.88 -23.43
N PHE A 321 10.74 -2.85 -22.82
CA PHE A 321 11.38 -2.72 -21.51
C PHE A 321 12.90 -2.54 -21.59
N ALA A 322 13.48 -2.54 -22.80
CA ALA A 322 14.94 -2.49 -22.99
C ALA A 322 15.58 -1.28 -22.32
N ASP A 323 14.92 -0.13 -22.36
CA ASP A 323 15.40 1.14 -21.79
C ASP A 323 14.84 1.41 -20.38
N ALA A 324 14.09 0.47 -19.80
CA ALA A 324 13.57 0.64 -18.45
C ALA A 324 14.72 0.62 -17.43
N ALA A 325 15.01 1.77 -16.83
CA ALA A 325 15.99 1.85 -15.75
C ALA A 325 15.48 1.04 -14.54
N PRO A 326 16.35 0.31 -13.82
CA PRO A 326 15.97 -0.36 -12.60
C PRO A 326 15.53 0.68 -11.56
N THR A 327 14.25 0.73 -11.26
CA THR A 327 13.73 1.52 -10.14
C THR A 327 13.92 0.70 -8.89
N PHE A 328 14.99 0.95 -8.13
CA PHE A 328 15.16 0.41 -6.80
C PHE A 328 14.14 1.08 -5.88
N SER A 329 13.02 0.44 -5.67
CA SER A 329 12.10 0.77 -4.57
C SER A 329 12.41 -0.20 -3.42
N GLY A 330 13.32 0.21 -2.54
CA GLY A 330 13.65 -0.51 -1.30
C GLY A 330 12.54 -0.45 -0.25
N SER A 331 11.28 -0.39 -0.65
CA SER A 331 10.16 -0.34 0.28
C SER A 331 8.99 -1.17 -0.22
N SER A 332 8.94 -2.41 0.22
CA SER A 332 7.71 -3.08 0.62
C SER A 332 7.99 -4.58 0.85
N ILE A 333 8.62 -4.90 1.99
CA ILE A 333 8.22 -6.11 2.68
C ILE A 333 6.96 -5.72 3.48
N SER A 334 5.90 -5.40 2.77
CA SER A 334 4.57 -5.49 3.33
C SER A 334 4.09 -6.90 3.05
N ALA A 335 3.87 -7.64 4.10
CA ALA A 335 3.23 -8.94 4.07
C ALA A 335 1.99 -8.84 3.17
N ALA A 336 2.05 -9.45 1.99
CA ALA A 336 0.86 -9.78 1.23
C ALA A 336 0.25 -11.02 1.89
N GLY A 337 -0.48 -10.75 2.96
CA GLY A 337 -1.39 -11.63 3.63
C GLY A 337 -2.67 -10.83 3.87
N GLU A 338 -3.46 -10.63 2.84
CA GLU A 338 -4.90 -10.36 2.86
C GLU A 338 -5.53 -11.00 1.63
#